data_e39e54aea9e85df50673b153334057a5
#
_entry.id   e39e54aea9e85df50673b153334057a5
#
_cell.length_a   1.000
_cell.length_b   1.000
_cell.length_c   1.000
_cell.angle_alpha   90.00
_cell.angle_beta   90.00
_cell.angle_gamma   90.00
#
_symmetry.space_group_name_H-M   'P 1'
#
loop_
_entity.id
_entity.type
_entity.pdbx_description
1 polymer ?
#
loop_
_entity_poly.entity_id
_entity_poly.type
_entity_poly.pdbx_seq_one_letter_code
_entity_poly.pdbx_strand_id
1 'polypeptide(L)'
;MRVHGQGHPTQFWRRRPLSSSAGVVAVAILVSVAVALVVLSARQLRRVRVAGDSMLPAFRPDDRLLIGPPAWIRPGTVVAVEDPRSPGLLMVKRVHAVGRTWVDVRGDNPQASTDSRQFGPLPRSRLVGRIL
;
A
#
# COMPACT_ATOMS: atom_id res chain seq x y z
N MET A 1 35.39 33.51 -75.08
CA MET A 1 34.15 33.69 -74.32
C MET A 1 34.12 32.61 -73.18
N ARG A 2 34.40 33.01 -71.95
CA ARG A 2 34.51 32.06 -70.80
C ARG A 2 33.20 32.13 -70.01
N VAL A 3 32.54 30.99 -69.89
CA VAL A 3 31.34 30.85 -69.04
C VAL A 3 31.80 30.28 -67.69
N HIS A 4 31.68 31.08 -66.63
CA HIS A 4 31.92 30.65 -65.26
C HIS A 4 30.65 29.96 -64.74
N GLY A 5 30.72 28.65 -64.54
CA GLY A 5 29.73 27.87 -63.81
C GLY A 5 29.99 28.05 -62.33
N GLN A 6 29.10 28.75 -61.61
CA GLN A 6 29.11 28.81 -60.17
C GLN A 6 28.37 27.58 -59.63
N GLY A 7 29.11 26.63 -58.99
CA GLY A 7 28.57 25.54 -58.26
C GLY A 7 28.00 26.05 -56.95
N HIS A 8 26.70 25.88 -56.78
CA HIS A 8 26.05 26.04 -55.46
C HIS A 8 26.47 24.93 -54.50
N PRO A 9 26.95 25.24 -53.29
CA PRO A 9 27.17 24.20 -52.30
C PRO A 9 25.80 23.74 -51.78
N THR A 10 25.44 22.50 -52.09
CA THR A 10 24.33 21.80 -51.47
C THR A 10 24.64 21.61 -49.98
N GLN A 11 24.03 22.41 -49.13
CA GLN A 11 24.09 22.23 -47.70
C GLN A 11 23.36 20.93 -47.35
N PHE A 12 24.13 19.89 -47.13
CA PHE A 12 23.68 18.66 -46.49
C PHE A 12 23.22 18.99 -45.06
N TRP A 13 21.91 19.05 -44.84
CA TRP A 13 21.31 19.10 -43.52
C TRP A 13 21.70 17.82 -42.77
N ARG A 14 22.76 17.90 -42.00
CA ARG A 14 23.07 16.88 -41.00
C ARG A 14 21.93 16.88 -39.97
N ARG A 15 20.99 15.98 -40.15
CA ARG A 15 20.09 15.61 -39.08
C ARG A 15 20.99 15.05 -37.97
N ARG A 16 21.14 15.84 -36.89
CA ARG A 16 21.77 15.33 -35.67
C ARG A 16 20.89 14.16 -35.21
N PRO A 17 21.43 12.96 -35.03
CA PRO A 17 20.67 11.90 -34.35
C PRO A 17 20.33 12.43 -32.97
N LEU A 18 19.03 12.49 -32.65
CA LEU A 18 18.57 12.75 -31.29
C LEU A 18 19.29 11.72 -30.44
N SER A 19 20.18 12.18 -29.56
CA SER A 19 21.07 11.32 -28.80
C SER A 19 20.23 10.29 -28.04
N SER A 20 20.48 9.01 -28.26
CA SER A 20 19.83 7.89 -27.57
C SER A 20 19.99 7.96 -26.04
N SER A 21 20.90 8.82 -25.59
CA SER A 21 21.16 9.10 -24.18
C SER A 21 19.94 9.68 -23.42
N ALA A 22 19.16 10.54 -24.06
CA ALA A 22 17.96 11.12 -23.41
C ALA A 22 16.90 10.05 -23.15
N GLY A 23 16.71 9.10 -24.09
CA GLY A 23 15.80 7.98 -23.90
C GLY A 23 16.27 7.02 -22.81
N VAL A 24 17.55 6.71 -22.76
CA VAL A 24 18.14 5.85 -21.72
C VAL A 24 18.01 6.49 -20.34
N VAL A 25 18.28 7.78 -20.22
CA VAL A 25 18.13 8.53 -18.96
C VAL A 25 16.67 8.53 -18.50
N ALA A 26 15.71 8.77 -19.39
CA ALA A 26 14.29 8.77 -19.05
C ALA A 26 13.83 7.38 -18.55
N VAL A 27 14.24 6.31 -19.23
CA VAL A 27 13.94 4.95 -18.80
C VAL A 27 14.56 4.63 -17.43
N ALA A 28 15.82 5.04 -17.23
CA ALA A 28 16.50 4.82 -15.94
C ALA A 28 15.78 5.54 -14.79
N ILE A 29 15.30 6.75 -14.99
CA ILE A 29 14.52 7.52 -14.00
C ILE A 29 13.20 6.80 -13.70
N LEU A 30 12.46 6.37 -14.74
CA LEU A 30 11.19 5.66 -14.56
C LEU A 30 11.37 4.35 -13.78
N VAL A 31 12.40 3.57 -14.11
CA VAL A 31 12.71 2.33 -13.38
C VAL A 31 13.07 2.63 -11.93
N SER A 32 13.90 3.65 -11.68
CA SER A 32 14.28 4.04 -10.32
C SER A 32 13.07 4.48 -9.49
N VAL A 33 12.16 5.26 -10.07
CA VAL A 33 10.91 5.68 -9.41
C VAL A 33 10.03 4.47 -9.13
N ALA A 34 9.86 3.57 -10.09
CA ALA A 34 9.07 2.35 -9.91
C ALA A 34 9.64 1.47 -8.77
N VAL A 35 10.95 1.27 -8.75
CA VAL A 35 11.64 0.52 -7.68
C VAL A 35 11.46 1.21 -6.32
N ALA A 36 11.63 2.52 -6.26
CA ALA A 36 11.42 3.28 -5.03
C ALA A 36 9.98 3.15 -4.50
N LEU A 37 8.98 3.21 -5.38
CA LEU A 37 7.58 3.02 -5.01
C LEU A 37 7.31 1.60 -4.48
N VAL A 38 7.88 0.58 -5.11
CA VAL A 38 7.77 -0.82 -4.64
C VAL A 38 8.42 -0.98 -3.27
N VAL A 39 9.62 -0.44 -3.07
CA VAL A 39 10.33 -0.51 -1.78
C VAL A 39 9.57 0.23 -0.68
N LEU A 40 9.05 1.42 -0.96
CA LEU A 40 8.23 2.19 -0.01
C LEU A 40 6.94 1.45 0.36
N SER A 41 6.27 0.85 -0.62
CA SER A 41 5.06 0.05 -0.38
C SER A 41 5.37 -1.19 0.48
N ALA A 42 6.48 -1.87 0.19
CA ALA A 42 6.89 -3.04 0.96
C ALA A 42 7.26 -2.70 2.41
N ARG A 43 7.80 -1.49 2.68
CA ARG A 43 8.10 -1.03 4.04
C ARG A 43 6.88 -0.78 4.91
N GLN A 44 5.71 -0.64 4.31
CA GLN A 44 4.45 -0.49 5.05
C GLN A 44 3.86 -1.84 5.51
N LEU A 45 4.42 -2.95 5.05
CA LEU A 45 3.99 -4.28 5.46
C LEU A 45 4.56 -4.61 6.84
N ARG A 46 3.68 -4.88 7.80
CA ARG A 46 4.04 -5.33 9.15
C ARG A 46 3.61 -6.78 9.33
N ARG A 47 4.46 -7.56 9.97
CA ARG A 47 4.13 -8.93 10.37
C ARG A 47 3.66 -8.93 11.80
N VAL A 48 2.53 -9.60 12.05
CA VAL A 48 2.00 -9.82 13.39
C VAL A 48 1.70 -11.28 13.59
N ARG A 49 1.71 -11.70 14.84
CA ARG A 49 1.29 -13.04 15.24
C ARG A 49 -0.04 -12.93 15.98
N VAL A 50 -0.96 -13.82 15.64
CA VAL A 50 -2.26 -13.89 16.31
C VAL A 50 -2.05 -14.41 17.74
N ALA A 51 -2.62 -13.70 18.72
CA ALA A 51 -2.67 -14.15 20.09
C ALA A 51 -4.13 -14.36 20.51
N GLY A 52 -4.40 -15.48 21.19
CA GLY A 52 -5.74 -15.83 21.68
C GLY A 52 -6.69 -16.32 20.60
N ASP A 53 -7.92 -16.59 21.01
CA ASP A 53 -8.93 -17.35 20.25
C ASP A 53 -10.03 -16.47 19.65
N SER A 54 -9.89 -15.13 19.73
CA SER A 54 -10.96 -14.19 19.35
C SER A 54 -11.34 -14.25 17.86
N MET A 55 -10.45 -14.76 17.02
CA MET A 55 -10.66 -14.84 15.57
C MET A 55 -10.85 -16.27 15.06
N LEU A 56 -11.03 -17.24 15.98
CA LEU A 56 -11.41 -18.60 15.58
C LEU A 56 -12.81 -18.58 14.93
N PRO A 57 -13.05 -19.44 13.93
CA PRO A 57 -12.11 -20.40 13.33
C PRO A 57 -11.24 -19.81 12.20
N ALA A 58 -11.42 -18.53 11.84
CA ALA A 58 -10.75 -17.93 10.69
C ALA A 58 -9.22 -17.85 10.85
N PHE A 59 -8.76 -17.49 12.06
CA PHE A 59 -7.34 -17.45 12.40
C PHE A 59 -7.11 -18.13 13.74
N ARG A 60 -6.03 -18.90 13.82
CA ARG A 60 -5.62 -19.62 15.03
C ARG A 60 -4.53 -18.85 15.77
N PRO A 61 -4.37 -19.09 17.09
CA PRO A 61 -3.18 -18.63 17.79
C PRO A 61 -1.90 -19.04 17.05
N ASP A 62 -0.91 -18.16 17.07
CA ASP A 62 0.38 -18.29 16.39
C ASP A 62 0.37 -18.14 14.87
N ASP A 63 -0.77 -18.00 14.22
CA ASP A 63 -0.81 -17.62 12.81
C ASP A 63 -0.03 -16.32 12.57
N ARG A 64 0.72 -16.30 11.47
CA ARG A 64 1.49 -15.13 11.04
C ARG A 64 0.74 -14.39 9.97
N LEU A 65 0.37 -13.16 10.25
CA LEU A 65 -0.40 -12.32 9.36
C LEU A 65 0.42 -11.14 8.86
N LEU A 66 0.12 -10.71 7.65
CA LEU A 66 0.66 -9.47 7.09
C LEU A 66 -0.38 -8.36 7.22
N ILE A 67 0.05 -7.22 7.77
CA ILE A 67 -0.74 -5.99 7.79
C ILE A 67 -0.29 -5.12 6.62
N GLY A 68 -1.22 -4.82 5.73
CA GLY A 68 -1.06 -3.82 4.68
C GLY A 68 -1.71 -2.49 5.07
N PRO A 69 -1.69 -1.50 4.18
CA PRO A 69 -2.29 -0.19 4.41
C PRO A 69 -3.77 -0.26 4.80
N PRO A 70 -4.31 0.70 5.59
CA PRO A 70 -5.72 0.75 5.98
C PRO A 70 -6.61 1.27 4.84
N ALA A 71 -6.48 0.69 3.66
CA ALA A 71 -7.22 1.04 2.46
C ALA A 71 -8.35 0.04 2.18
N TRP A 72 -9.43 0.53 1.56
CA TRP A 72 -10.57 -0.29 1.14
C TRP A 72 -11.24 -1.06 2.29
N ILE A 73 -11.36 -0.40 3.45
CA ILE A 73 -11.99 -0.97 4.65
C ILE A 73 -13.50 -0.98 4.45
N ARG A 74 -14.09 -2.16 4.52
CA ARG A 74 -15.53 -2.41 4.38
C ARG A 74 -15.96 -3.53 5.33
N PRO A 75 -17.27 -3.70 5.60
CA PRO A 75 -17.75 -4.83 6.37
C PRO A 75 -17.22 -6.16 5.82
N GLY A 76 -16.75 -7.03 6.72
CA GLY A 76 -16.09 -8.31 6.39
C GLY A 76 -14.56 -8.23 6.27
N THR A 77 -13.98 -7.06 6.08
CA THR A 77 -12.50 -6.90 6.05
C THR A 77 -11.92 -7.25 7.42
N VAL A 78 -10.85 -8.04 7.44
CA VAL A 78 -10.08 -8.27 8.68
C VAL A 78 -9.02 -7.19 8.80
N VAL A 79 -8.92 -6.60 9.97
CA VAL A 79 -8.07 -5.44 10.25
C VAL A 79 -7.26 -5.63 11.52
N ALA A 80 -6.12 -4.96 11.58
CA ALA A 80 -5.40 -4.72 12.82
C ALA A 80 -5.80 -3.34 13.34
N VAL A 81 -6.22 -3.27 14.59
CA VAL A 81 -6.59 -2.04 15.29
C VAL A 81 -5.84 -1.94 16.60
N GLU A 82 -5.57 -0.72 17.04
CA GLU A 82 -5.03 -0.47 18.37
C GLU A 82 -6.10 -0.69 19.44
N ASP A 83 -5.77 -1.46 20.49
CA ASP A 83 -6.66 -1.71 21.62
C ASP A 83 -6.91 -0.39 22.39
N PRO A 84 -8.16 0.06 22.53
CA PRO A 84 -8.46 1.32 23.22
C PRO A 84 -8.11 1.26 24.73
N ARG A 85 -7.96 0.07 25.28
CA ARG A 85 -7.67 -0.17 26.71
C ARG A 85 -6.17 -0.27 26.99
N SER A 86 -5.38 -0.57 25.96
CA SER A 86 -3.94 -0.83 26.11
C SER A 86 -3.20 -0.21 24.92
N PRO A 87 -2.75 1.06 25.02
CA PRO A 87 -2.02 1.74 23.97
C PRO A 87 -0.81 0.93 23.51
N GLY A 88 -0.62 0.82 22.20
CA GLY A 88 0.46 0.06 21.58
C GLY A 88 0.17 -1.44 21.41
N LEU A 89 -0.89 -1.98 22.02
CA LEU A 89 -1.34 -3.35 21.77
C LEU A 89 -2.24 -3.37 20.53
N LEU A 90 -1.97 -4.30 19.61
CA LEU A 90 -2.79 -4.51 18.43
C LEU A 90 -3.75 -5.69 18.62
N MET A 91 -4.97 -5.48 18.17
CA MET A 91 -5.99 -6.51 18.04
C MET A 91 -6.25 -6.81 16.57
N VAL A 92 -6.43 -8.08 16.24
CA VAL A 92 -6.93 -8.50 14.92
C VAL A 92 -8.42 -8.78 15.06
N LYS A 93 -9.23 -8.10 14.28
CA LYS A 93 -10.70 -8.16 14.32
C LYS A 93 -11.29 -8.07 12.91
N ARG A 94 -12.57 -8.44 12.79
CA ARG A 94 -13.32 -8.25 11.55
C ARG A 94 -14.18 -7.00 11.63
N VAL A 95 -14.18 -6.21 10.57
CA VAL A 95 -15.06 -5.05 10.45
C VAL A 95 -16.51 -5.52 10.34
N HIS A 96 -17.35 -5.09 11.26
CA HIS A 96 -18.80 -5.31 11.25
C HIS A 96 -19.53 -4.17 10.53
N ALA A 97 -19.16 -2.93 10.84
CA ALA A 97 -19.70 -1.74 10.21
C ALA A 97 -18.64 -0.64 10.16
N VAL A 98 -18.77 0.27 9.23
CA VAL A 98 -17.83 1.39 9.04
C VAL A 98 -18.58 2.66 8.68
N GLY A 99 -18.24 3.75 9.38
CA GLY A 99 -18.70 5.09 9.07
C GLY A 99 -17.56 5.96 8.56
N ARG A 100 -17.81 7.25 8.42
CA ARG A 100 -16.81 8.22 7.98
C ARG A 100 -15.62 8.31 8.92
N THR A 101 -15.88 8.32 10.21
CA THR A 101 -14.89 8.59 11.28
C THR A 101 -14.70 7.43 12.24
N TRP A 102 -15.50 6.38 12.12
CA TRP A 102 -15.52 5.26 13.05
C TRP A 102 -15.56 3.91 12.35
N VAL A 103 -15.23 2.87 13.10
CA VAL A 103 -15.30 1.46 12.68
C VAL A 103 -15.77 0.60 13.85
N ASP A 104 -16.77 -0.25 13.62
CA ASP A 104 -17.20 -1.31 14.53
C ASP A 104 -16.44 -2.58 14.15
N VAL A 105 -15.67 -3.11 15.09
CA VAL A 105 -14.83 -4.28 14.87
C VAL A 105 -15.21 -5.39 15.86
N ARG A 106 -15.28 -6.63 15.36
CA ARG A 106 -15.70 -7.79 16.15
C ARG A 106 -14.80 -8.99 15.93
N GLY A 107 -14.59 -9.76 16.97
CA GLY A 107 -13.98 -11.07 16.85
C GLY A 107 -14.95 -12.09 16.28
N ASP A 108 -14.45 -13.02 15.48
CA ASP A 108 -15.23 -14.11 14.88
C ASP A 108 -15.71 -15.11 15.96
N ASN A 109 -15.00 -15.19 17.08
CA ASN A 109 -15.39 -15.99 18.26
C ASN A 109 -15.90 -15.06 19.37
N PRO A 110 -17.22 -14.83 19.47
CA PRO A 110 -17.79 -13.89 20.45
C PRO A 110 -17.47 -14.23 21.91
N GLN A 111 -17.35 -15.51 22.23
CA GLN A 111 -17.11 -15.97 23.60
C GLN A 111 -15.68 -15.69 24.08
N ALA A 112 -14.73 -15.54 23.15
CA ALA A 112 -13.33 -15.26 23.46
C ALA A 112 -12.87 -13.87 22.96
N SER A 113 -13.80 -12.97 22.64
CA SER A 113 -13.48 -11.68 22.07
C SER A 113 -13.98 -10.54 22.96
N THR A 114 -13.07 -9.60 23.26
CA THR A 114 -13.45 -8.26 23.69
C THR A 114 -13.28 -7.34 22.49
N ASP A 115 -14.35 -6.64 22.12
CA ASP A 115 -14.41 -5.86 20.89
C ASP A 115 -15.48 -4.76 20.98
N SER A 116 -15.89 -4.20 19.85
CA SER A 116 -16.86 -3.09 19.80
C SER A 116 -18.20 -3.41 20.47
N ARG A 117 -18.53 -4.66 20.70
CA ARG A 117 -19.71 -5.03 21.49
C ARG A 117 -19.61 -4.60 22.96
N GLN A 118 -18.38 -4.48 23.49
CA GLN A 118 -18.09 -4.05 24.86
C GLN A 118 -17.68 -2.59 24.93
N PHE A 119 -16.74 -2.14 24.07
CA PHE A 119 -16.20 -0.79 24.17
C PHE A 119 -16.76 0.20 23.13
N GLY A 120 -17.67 -0.25 22.25
CA GLY A 120 -18.25 0.58 21.21
C GLY A 120 -17.36 0.70 19.96
N PRO A 121 -17.85 1.44 18.93
CA PRO A 121 -17.08 1.71 17.73
C PRO A 121 -15.79 2.48 18.03
N LEU A 122 -14.74 2.17 17.29
CA LEU A 122 -13.44 2.84 17.40
C LEU A 122 -13.31 3.98 16.40
N PRO A 123 -12.58 5.06 16.73
CA PRO A 123 -12.16 6.02 15.72
C PRO A 123 -11.35 5.34 14.61
N ARG A 124 -11.54 5.74 13.37
CA ARG A 124 -10.75 5.21 12.24
C ARG A 124 -9.25 5.44 12.38
N SER A 125 -8.84 6.44 13.15
CA SER A 125 -7.43 6.69 13.48
C SER A 125 -6.74 5.55 14.23
N ARG A 126 -7.51 4.64 14.85
CA ARG A 126 -6.98 3.43 15.49
C ARG A 126 -6.77 2.26 14.53
N LEU A 127 -7.20 2.39 13.27
CA LEU A 127 -6.90 1.39 12.24
C LEU A 127 -5.42 1.46 11.88
N VAL A 128 -4.71 0.37 12.09
CA VAL A 128 -3.30 0.22 11.73
C VAL A 128 -3.17 -0.27 10.29
N GLY A 129 -4.03 -1.19 9.88
CA GLY A 129 -4.07 -1.69 8.52
C GLY A 129 -5.04 -2.85 8.33
N ARG A 130 -5.15 -3.31 7.09
CA ARG A 130 -5.92 -4.51 6.75
C ARG A 130 -5.02 -5.74 6.74
N ILE A 131 -5.57 -6.88 7.11
CA ILE A 131 -4.90 -8.17 6.96
C ILE A 131 -4.99 -8.59 5.48
N LEU A 132 -3.86 -9.02 4.95
CA LEU A 132 -3.70 -9.42 3.54
C LEU A 132 -3.86 -10.92 3.37
#